data_a0b873caa66d392adb336c9e52b7d5e1
#
_entry.id   a0b873caa66d392adb336c9e52b7d5e1
#
_cell.length_a   1.000
_cell.length_b   1.000
_cell.length_c   1.000
_cell.angle_alpha   90.00
_cell.angle_beta   90.00
_cell.angle_gamma   90.00
#
_symmetry.space_group_name_H-M   'P 1'
#
loop_
_entity.id
_entity.type
_entity.pdbx_description
1 polymer ?
#
loop_
_entity_poly.entity_id
_entity_poly.type
_entity_poly.pdbx_seq_one_letter_code
_entity_poly.pdbx_strand_id
1 'polypeptide(L)'
;MLNKIRGGMNMSKVIKTAVTEKLGIKYPIFQGGMAWIVNAEMVAAVANAGGLGILPSGTCADAEHLRSELKKIKELTDKPYAVNFTFMPSLANVDYPSYLKVCIEEGVKIIETSGMPAKPPLMEAMKKAGMIVIHKCTTVKHALKAQSIGCDMVVADGCECAGHSGETDIGSIVLTPRCVEELSIPIITAGGIANGKQMAAALMMGADGVYLGTRMLLTKECPVLDKVKDYLAENADETCTSYLLRAFRNTTRLYKSNVVKEALEKEKAGCEFADIAEAVAGVTAKKMFYENGDVENCGVISYGQAGGLIHSVISIQEVMDSMMAECIESLGRFDA
;
A
#
# COMPACT_ATOMS: atom_id res chain seq x y z
N MET A 1 -21.28 13.16 15.56
CA MET A 1 -21.55 13.30 14.11
C MET A 1 -22.08 12.02 13.44
N LEU A 2 -21.89 10.85 14.03
CA LEU A 2 -22.34 9.54 13.50
C LEU A 2 -23.86 9.31 13.44
N ASN A 3 -24.68 10.12 14.09
CA ASN A 3 -26.13 9.92 14.16
C ASN A 3 -26.96 10.60 13.06
N LYS A 4 -26.35 11.29 12.09
CA LYS A 4 -27.06 11.93 10.95
C LYS A 4 -27.05 11.11 9.65
N ILE A 5 -26.34 9.98 9.59
CA ILE A 5 -26.19 9.18 8.35
C ILE A 5 -27.26 8.07 8.21
N ARG A 6 -28.23 7.96 9.14
CA ARG A 6 -29.29 6.93 9.09
C ARG A 6 -30.54 7.31 8.29
N GLY A 7 -30.45 8.26 7.38
CA GLY A 7 -31.49 8.53 6.39
C GLY A 7 -31.27 7.69 5.15
N GLY A 8 -31.98 6.56 5.03
CA GLY A 8 -32.37 5.83 3.81
C GLY A 8 -31.41 5.78 2.61
N MET A 9 -30.10 5.62 2.81
CA MET A 9 -29.19 5.42 1.69
C MET A 9 -29.36 4.00 1.13
N ASN A 10 -29.72 3.92 -0.15
CA ASN A 10 -29.85 2.66 -0.87
C ASN A 10 -28.45 2.02 -1.02
N MET A 11 -28.05 1.19 -0.05
CA MET A 11 -26.77 0.43 -0.02
C MET A 11 -26.61 -0.59 -1.16
N SER A 12 -27.53 -0.59 -2.15
CA SER A 12 -27.51 -1.52 -3.30
C SER A 12 -26.63 -1.06 -4.46
N LYS A 13 -26.07 0.17 -4.44
CA LYS A 13 -25.14 0.60 -5.49
C LYS A 13 -23.74 0.00 -5.23
N VAL A 14 -23.44 -1.10 -5.91
CA VAL A 14 -22.07 -1.67 -5.97
C VAL A 14 -21.29 -0.91 -7.06
N ILE A 15 -20.14 -0.36 -6.71
CA ILE A 15 -19.23 0.24 -7.70
C ILE A 15 -18.49 -0.90 -8.41
N LYS A 16 -18.86 -1.16 -9.67
CA LYS A 16 -18.17 -2.12 -10.53
C LYS A 16 -17.12 -1.41 -11.36
N THR A 17 -15.92 -1.93 -11.38
CA THR A 17 -14.81 -1.45 -12.21
C THR A 17 -14.10 -2.64 -12.85
N ALA A 18 -13.23 -2.40 -13.84
CA ALA A 18 -12.45 -3.46 -14.46
C ALA A 18 -11.62 -4.24 -13.43
N VAL A 19 -11.18 -3.58 -12.36
CA VAL A 19 -10.44 -4.20 -11.26
C VAL A 19 -11.33 -5.14 -10.45
N THR A 20 -12.53 -4.73 -10.03
CA THR A 20 -13.43 -5.59 -9.25
C THR A 20 -13.85 -6.83 -10.02
N GLU A 21 -14.11 -6.69 -11.31
CA GLU A 21 -14.50 -7.82 -12.17
C GLU A 21 -13.34 -8.79 -12.41
N LYS A 22 -12.14 -8.26 -12.71
CA LYS A 22 -10.97 -9.09 -13.02
C LYS A 22 -10.43 -9.82 -11.79
N LEU A 23 -10.49 -9.21 -10.60
CA LEU A 23 -9.95 -9.79 -9.36
C LEU A 23 -11.00 -10.56 -8.55
N GLY A 24 -12.29 -10.41 -8.85
CA GLY A 24 -13.38 -11.03 -8.08
C GLY A 24 -13.54 -10.45 -6.68
N ILE A 25 -13.16 -9.19 -6.47
CA ILE A 25 -13.33 -8.47 -5.20
C ILE A 25 -14.60 -7.63 -5.20
N LYS A 26 -15.17 -7.38 -4.03
CA LYS A 26 -16.43 -6.63 -3.89
C LYS A 26 -16.23 -5.13 -4.05
N TYR A 27 -15.16 -4.59 -3.49
CA TYR A 27 -14.85 -3.17 -3.48
C TYR A 27 -13.50 -2.91 -4.16
N PRO A 28 -13.36 -1.86 -4.98
CA PRO A 28 -12.10 -1.54 -5.65
C PRO A 28 -11.11 -0.85 -4.70
N ILE A 29 -10.87 -1.48 -3.54
CA ILE A 29 -10.04 -0.97 -2.45
C ILE A 29 -8.97 -2.01 -2.12
N PHE A 30 -7.69 -1.58 -2.19
CA PHE A 30 -6.53 -2.40 -1.93
C PHE A 30 -5.87 -1.97 -0.61
N GLN A 31 -5.52 -2.93 0.23
CA GLN A 31 -4.55 -2.70 1.30
C GLN A 31 -3.16 -3.00 0.77
N GLY A 32 -2.28 -2.03 0.84
CA GLY A 32 -0.92 -2.11 0.33
C GLY A 32 -0.03 -3.10 1.05
N GLY A 33 0.86 -3.78 0.31
CA GLY A 33 1.92 -4.59 0.89
C GLY A 33 2.90 -3.71 1.67
N MET A 34 2.78 -3.70 3.01
CA MET A 34 3.61 -2.89 3.90
C MET A 34 4.50 -3.80 4.74
N ALA A 35 5.81 -3.74 4.48
CA ALA A 35 6.82 -4.50 5.20
C ALA A 35 6.74 -4.25 6.72
N TRP A 36 6.81 -5.32 7.51
CA TRP A 36 6.73 -5.31 8.97
C TRP A 36 5.39 -4.82 9.58
N ILE A 37 4.38 -4.55 8.75
CA ILE A 37 3.09 -4.00 9.19
C ILE A 37 1.94 -4.97 8.89
N VAL A 38 2.03 -5.71 7.78
CA VAL A 38 0.96 -6.60 7.33
C VAL A 38 1.34 -8.05 7.59
N ASN A 39 0.39 -8.81 8.17
CA ASN A 39 0.45 -10.24 8.40
C ASN A 39 -0.75 -10.96 7.75
N ALA A 40 -0.80 -12.27 7.87
CA ALA A 40 -1.88 -13.10 7.29
C ALA A 40 -3.27 -12.69 7.79
N GLU A 41 -3.42 -12.38 9.08
CA GLU A 41 -4.69 -12.00 9.69
C GLU A 41 -5.23 -10.70 9.09
N MET A 42 -4.37 -9.70 8.91
CA MET A 42 -4.76 -8.42 8.32
C MET A 42 -5.16 -8.58 6.84
N VAL A 43 -4.41 -9.40 6.08
CA VAL A 43 -4.75 -9.73 4.69
C VAL A 43 -6.13 -10.38 4.61
N ALA A 44 -6.40 -11.36 5.46
CA ALA A 44 -7.69 -12.04 5.50
C ALA A 44 -8.83 -11.10 5.93
N ALA A 45 -8.60 -10.21 6.89
CA ALA A 45 -9.59 -9.22 7.32
C ALA A 45 -9.99 -8.28 6.17
N VAL A 46 -9.02 -7.81 5.38
CA VAL A 46 -9.28 -6.98 4.19
C VAL A 46 -10.06 -7.76 3.13
N ALA A 47 -9.67 -9.00 2.85
CA ALA A 47 -10.36 -9.85 1.88
C ALA A 47 -11.81 -10.14 2.31
N ASN A 48 -12.03 -10.46 3.57
CA ASN A 48 -13.37 -10.70 4.14
C ASN A 48 -14.23 -9.44 4.16
N ALA A 49 -13.64 -8.26 4.33
CA ALA A 49 -14.33 -6.98 4.21
C ALA A 49 -14.63 -6.56 2.76
N GLY A 50 -14.16 -7.33 1.77
CA GLY A 50 -14.46 -7.17 0.34
C GLY A 50 -13.44 -6.42 -0.49
N GLY A 51 -12.28 -6.07 0.06
CA GLY A 51 -11.14 -5.48 -0.65
C GLY A 51 -10.09 -6.52 -1.09
N LEU A 52 -8.92 -6.06 -1.53
CA LEU A 52 -7.76 -6.89 -1.80
C LEU A 52 -6.68 -6.68 -0.73
N GLY A 53 -6.47 -7.69 0.11
CA GLY A 53 -5.35 -7.74 1.04
C GLY A 53 -4.07 -8.20 0.33
N ILE A 54 -2.92 -7.60 0.63
CA ILE A 54 -1.64 -7.90 -0.03
C ILE A 54 -0.58 -8.23 1.01
N LEU A 55 -0.13 -9.50 1.03
CA LEU A 55 0.92 -9.97 1.92
C LEU A 55 2.31 -9.57 1.40
N PRO A 56 3.13 -8.83 2.16
CA PRO A 56 4.51 -8.51 1.76
C PRO A 56 5.42 -9.72 1.98
N SER A 57 5.91 -10.36 0.91
CA SER A 57 6.81 -11.51 1.03
C SER A 57 8.21 -11.15 1.55
N GLY A 58 8.65 -9.90 1.35
CA GLY A 58 9.99 -9.45 1.75
C GLY A 58 10.25 -9.45 3.26
N THR A 59 9.23 -9.65 4.10
CA THR A 59 9.35 -9.80 5.55
C THR A 59 9.34 -11.25 6.02
N CYS A 60 9.08 -12.19 5.12
CA CYS A 60 9.23 -13.61 5.40
C CYS A 60 10.72 -13.97 5.45
N ALA A 61 11.12 -14.77 6.43
CA ALA A 61 12.51 -15.16 6.60
C ALA A 61 13.02 -16.02 5.43
N ASP A 62 12.14 -16.87 4.91
CA ASP A 62 12.39 -17.79 3.80
C ASP A 62 11.08 -18.22 3.11
N ALA A 63 11.18 -19.11 2.14
CA ALA A 63 10.05 -19.62 1.38
C ALA A 63 9.06 -20.44 2.24
N GLU A 64 9.53 -21.16 3.25
CA GLU A 64 8.66 -21.94 4.13
C GLU A 64 7.91 -21.04 5.12
N HIS A 65 8.51 -19.95 5.57
CA HIS A 65 7.78 -18.92 6.33
C HIS A 65 6.67 -18.30 5.47
N LEU A 66 6.95 -17.96 4.20
CA LEU A 66 5.91 -17.52 3.28
C LEU A 66 4.80 -18.56 3.14
N ARG A 67 5.14 -19.85 3.00
CA ARG A 67 4.16 -20.96 2.94
C ARG A 67 3.27 -21.00 4.19
N SER A 68 3.84 -20.83 5.35
CA SER A 68 3.07 -20.83 6.61
C SER A 68 2.06 -19.67 6.65
N GLU A 69 2.45 -18.46 6.24
CA GLU A 69 1.55 -17.32 6.15
C GLU A 69 0.43 -17.54 5.12
N LEU A 70 0.74 -18.12 3.96
CA LEU A 70 -0.27 -18.43 2.93
C LEU A 70 -1.28 -19.47 3.39
N LYS A 71 -0.85 -20.52 4.12
CA LYS A 71 -1.76 -21.49 4.72
C LYS A 71 -2.68 -20.84 5.74
N LYS A 72 -2.14 -19.97 6.59
CA LYS A 72 -2.90 -19.22 7.57
C LYS A 72 -3.95 -18.30 6.92
N ILE A 73 -3.62 -17.62 5.81
CA ILE A 73 -4.61 -16.83 5.05
C ILE A 73 -5.74 -17.74 4.58
N LYS A 74 -5.44 -18.91 4.02
CA LYS A 74 -6.45 -19.85 3.50
C LYS A 74 -7.35 -20.44 4.60
N GLU A 75 -6.87 -20.53 5.84
CA GLU A 75 -7.70 -20.91 6.99
C GLU A 75 -8.67 -19.80 7.40
N LEU A 76 -8.31 -18.52 7.16
CA LEU A 76 -9.06 -17.35 7.60
C LEU A 76 -10.01 -16.79 6.53
N THR A 77 -9.76 -17.07 5.24
CA THR A 77 -10.59 -16.56 4.14
C THR A 77 -10.56 -17.45 2.91
N ASP A 78 -11.68 -17.48 2.17
CA ASP A 78 -11.82 -18.05 0.83
C ASP A 78 -11.79 -16.97 -0.29
N LYS A 79 -11.61 -15.70 0.09
CA LYS A 79 -11.66 -14.55 -0.81
C LYS A 79 -10.31 -14.29 -1.47
N PRO A 80 -10.28 -13.56 -2.62
CA PRO A 80 -9.05 -13.19 -3.29
C PRO A 80 -8.11 -12.35 -2.41
N TYR A 81 -6.82 -12.68 -2.49
CA TYR A 81 -5.72 -11.91 -1.89
C TYR A 81 -4.50 -11.93 -2.82
N ALA A 82 -3.54 -11.07 -2.57
CA ALA A 82 -2.30 -10.99 -3.34
C ALA A 82 -1.06 -11.18 -2.46
N VAL A 83 0.07 -11.49 -3.11
CA VAL A 83 1.41 -11.49 -2.50
C VAL A 83 2.26 -10.42 -3.19
N ASN A 84 2.95 -9.59 -2.39
CA ASN A 84 3.85 -8.57 -2.91
C ASN A 84 5.29 -9.10 -3.03
N PHE A 85 5.92 -8.80 -4.17
CA PHE A 85 7.36 -8.95 -4.43
C PHE A 85 7.97 -7.58 -4.68
N THR A 86 8.87 -7.12 -3.80
CA THR A 86 9.52 -5.81 -3.91
C THR A 86 10.94 -5.94 -4.45
N PHE A 87 11.14 -5.61 -5.71
CA PHE A 87 12.44 -5.68 -6.40
C PHE A 87 13.24 -4.39 -6.20
N MET A 88 13.71 -4.17 -4.99
CA MET A 88 14.59 -3.04 -4.67
C MET A 88 15.94 -3.53 -4.17
N PRO A 89 17.00 -2.73 -4.32
CA PRO A 89 18.27 -3.02 -3.66
C PRO A 89 18.02 -3.21 -2.15
N SER A 90 18.40 -4.34 -1.62
CA SER A 90 18.23 -4.71 -0.21
C SER A 90 19.49 -5.39 0.29
N LEU A 91 19.80 -5.22 1.57
CA LEU A 91 20.84 -5.99 2.24
C LEU A 91 20.45 -7.48 2.39
N ALA A 92 19.15 -7.79 2.38
CA ALA A 92 18.64 -9.15 2.37
C ALA A 92 18.57 -9.69 0.94
N ASN A 93 19.20 -10.83 0.70
CA ASN A 93 19.08 -11.54 -0.58
C ASN A 93 17.79 -12.36 -0.57
N VAL A 94 16.71 -11.82 -1.14
CA VAL A 94 15.41 -12.51 -1.23
C VAL A 94 15.42 -13.43 -2.45
N ASP A 95 15.20 -14.73 -2.22
CA ASP A 95 15.07 -15.75 -3.27
C ASP A 95 13.64 -15.76 -3.86
N TYR A 96 13.33 -14.75 -4.70
CA TYR A 96 12.02 -14.65 -5.37
C TYR A 96 11.63 -15.86 -6.22
N PRO A 97 12.54 -16.59 -6.92
CA PRO A 97 12.19 -17.84 -7.56
C PRO A 97 11.58 -18.89 -6.61
N SER A 98 12.18 -19.11 -5.45
CA SER A 98 11.64 -20.01 -4.42
C SER A 98 10.32 -19.51 -3.84
N TYR A 99 10.19 -18.19 -3.63
CA TYR A 99 8.93 -17.57 -3.17
C TYR A 99 7.82 -17.73 -4.21
N LEU A 100 8.12 -17.53 -5.50
CA LEU A 100 7.15 -17.74 -6.57
C LEU A 100 6.71 -19.21 -6.66
N LYS A 101 7.65 -20.14 -6.50
CA LYS A 101 7.33 -21.59 -6.46
C LYS A 101 6.31 -21.88 -5.35
N VAL A 102 6.53 -21.36 -4.14
CA VAL A 102 5.59 -21.51 -3.02
C VAL A 102 4.24 -20.88 -3.35
N CYS A 103 4.21 -19.67 -3.93
CA CYS A 103 2.96 -19.04 -4.34
C CYS A 103 2.17 -19.90 -5.34
N ILE A 104 2.85 -20.53 -6.31
CA ILE A 104 2.22 -21.41 -7.30
C ILE A 104 1.66 -22.67 -6.61
N GLU A 105 2.45 -23.33 -5.77
CA GLU A 105 2.05 -24.54 -5.03
C GLU A 105 0.87 -24.28 -4.09
N GLU A 106 0.86 -23.11 -3.43
CA GLU A 106 -0.22 -22.70 -2.54
C GLU A 106 -1.41 -22.04 -3.28
N GLY A 107 -1.39 -21.98 -4.61
CA GLY A 107 -2.53 -21.57 -5.44
C GLY A 107 -2.81 -20.05 -5.42
N VAL A 108 -1.82 -19.22 -5.09
CA VAL A 108 -1.91 -17.76 -5.19
C VAL A 108 -2.21 -17.36 -6.64
N LYS A 109 -3.17 -16.46 -6.82
CA LYS A 109 -3.63 -16.02 -8.15
C LYS A 109 -3.17 -14.63 -8.53
N ILE A 110 -2.77 -13.81 -7.56
CA ILE A 110 -2.48 -12.39 -7.77
C ILE A 110 -1.11 -12.08 -7.16
N ILE A 111 -0.20 -11.56 -7.99
CA ILE A 111 1.10 -11.04 -7.53
C ILE A 111 1.12 -9.54 -7.75
N GLU A 112 1.43 -8.80 -6.69
CA GLU A 112 1.76 -7.38 -6.78
C GLU A 112 3.28 -7.24 -6.77
N THR A 113 3.81 -6.45 -7.69
CA THR A 113 5.26 -6.17 -7.77
C THR A 113 5.53 -4.69 -7.58
N SER A 114 6.67 -4.36 -6.98
CA SER A 114 7.11 -2.96 -6.77
C SER A 114 8.62 -2.80 -6.93
N GLY A 115 9.06 -1.56 -7.11
CA GLY A 115 10.47 -1.25 -7.38
C GLY A 115 10.84 -1.48 -8.85
N MET A 116 11.91 -2.23 -9.11
CA MET A 116 12.31 -2.58 -10.47
C MET A 116 11.31 -3.54 -11.12
N PRO A 117 11.16 -3.51 -12.45
CA PRO A 117 10.36 -4.50 -13.17
C PRO A 117 10.86 -5.93 -12.89
N ALA A 118 9.92 -6.88 -12.78
CA ALA A 118 10.27 -8.29 -12.67
C ALA A 118 11.16 -8.73 -13.83
N LYS A 119 12.21 -9.49 -13.55
CA LYS A 119 13.09 -10.05 -14.59
C LYS A 119 12.29 -11.00 -15.50
N PRO A 120 12.59 -11.07 -16.83
CA PRO A 120 11.83 -11.89 -17.77
C PRO A 120 11.54 -13.32 -17.30
N PRO A 121 12.49 -14.12 -16.78
CA PRO A 121 12.18 -15.50 -16.35
C PRO A 121 11.14 -15.57 -15.24
N LEU A 122 11.12 -14.58 -14.33
CA LEU A 122 10.16 -14.53 -13.23
C LEU A 122 8.77 -14.09 -13.74
N MET A 123 8.72 -13.10 -14.63
CA MET A 123 7.48 -12.68 -15.27
C MET A 123 6.86 -13.80 -16.10
N GLU A 124 7.65 -14.49 -16.92
CA GLU A 124 7.20 -15.63 -17.71
C GLU A 124 6.64 -16.76 -16.84
N ALA A 125 7.28 -17.06 -15.70
CA ALA A 125 6.81 -18.08 -14.76
C ALA A 125 5.47 -17.68 -14.13
N MET A 126 5.29 -16.40 -13.71
CA MET A 126 4.02 -15.88 -13.20
C MET A 126 2.91 -16.00 -14.25
N LYS A 127 3.19 -15.57 -15.49
CA LYS A 127 2.19 -15.63 -16.59
C LYS A 127 1.85 -17.05 -16.98
N LYS A 128 2.83 -17.97 -17.03
CA LYS A 128 2.61 -19.41 -17.29
C LYS A 128 1.75 -20.07 -16.21
N ALA A 129 1.87 -19.62 -14.96
CA ALA A 129 1.02 -20.06 -13.86
C ALA A 129 -0.40 -19.44 -13.87
N GLY A 130 -0.71 -18.58 -14.85
CA GLY A 130 -2.02 -17.92 -14.98
C GLY A 130 -2.26 -16.85 -13.93
N MET A 131 -1.19 -16.31 -13.33
CA MET A 131 -1.30 -15.26 -12.31
C MET A 131 -1.61 -13.90 -12.93
N ILE A 132 -2.41 -13.10 -12.22
CA ILE A 132 -2.60 -11.69 -12.50
C ILE A 132 -1.44 -10.93 -11.85
N VAL A 133 -0.75 -10.10 -12.64
CA VAL A 133 0.39 -9.32 -12.19
C VAL A 133 0.04 -7.84 -12.15
N ILE A 134 0.12 -7.25 -10.96
CA ILE A 134 -0.08 -5.82 -10.70
C ILE A 134 1.30 -5.20 -10.46
N HIS A 135 1.61 -4.05 -11.06
CA HIS A 135 2.90 -3.39 -10.81
C HIS A 135 2.71 -1.96 -10.30
N LYS A 136 3.45 -1.60 -9.25
CA LYS A 136 3.41 -0.27 -8.66
C LYS A 136 4.45 0.64 -9.29
N CYS A 137 4.01 1.81 -9.79
CA CYS A 137 4.81 2.77 -10.54
C CYS A 137 4.62 4.19 -10.03
N THR A 138 5.69 4.98 -10.05
CA THR A 138 5.68 6.39 -9.65
C THR A 138 5.77 7.36 -10.85
N THR A 139 5.83 6.84 -12.07
CA THR A 139 5.86 7.64 -13.32
C THR A 139 5.11 6.93 -14.45
N VAL A 140 4.58 7.69 -15.40
CA VAL A 140 3.96 7.15 -16.62
C VAL A 140 4.94 6.28 -17.42
N LYS A 141 6.20 6.68 -17.52
CA LYS A 141 7.25 5.89 -18.19
C LYS A 141 7.40 4.48 -17.60
N HIS A 142 7.38 4.37 -16.27
CA HIS A 142 7.45 3.08 -15.60
C HIS A 142 6.16 2.27 -15.79
N ALA A 143 5.01 2.93 -15.78
CA ALA A 143 3.71 2.32 -16.04
C ALA A 143 3.61 1.74 -17.45
N LEU A 144 4.05 2.47 -18.47
CA LEU A 144 4.16 1.99 -19.86
C LEU A 144 5.12 0.79 -19.98
N LYS A 145 6.25 0.84 -19.25
CA LYS A 145 7.17 -0.31 -19.18
C LYS A 145 6.52 -1.52 -18.55
N ALA A 146 5.79 -1.34 -17.43
CA ALA A 146 5.06 -2.42 -16.77
C ALA A 146 4.04 -3.06 -17.72
N GLN A 147 3.23 -2.27 -18.43
CA GLN A 147 2.31 -2.77 -19.44
C GLN A 147 3.05 -3.55 -20.53
N SER A 148 4.16 -3.02 -21.04
CA SER A 148 4.93 -3.63 -22.15
C SER A 148 5.54 -4.99 -21.80
N ILE A 149 5.78 -5.28 -20.52
CA ILE A 149 6.32 -6.58 -20.07
C ILE A 149 5.23 -7.55 -19.62
N GLY A 150 3.95 -7.20 -19.78
CA GLY A 150 2.81 -8.09 -19.56
C GLY A 150 2.16 -7.97 -18.16
N CYS A 151 2.36 -6.88 -17.43
CA CYS A 151 1.54 -6.61 -16.24
C CYS A 151 0.06 -6.42 -16.65
N ASP A 152 -0.84 -6.89 -15.82
CA ASP A 152 -2.27 -6.87 -16.05
C ASP A 152 -2.95 -5.59 -15.54
N MET A 153 -2.31 -4.93 -14.59
CA MET A 153 -2.77 -3.68 -13.94
C MET A 153 -1.58 -2.88 -13.45
N VAL A 154 -1.78 -1.60 -13.21
CA VAL A 154 -0.78 -0.68 -12.66
C VAL A 154 -1.35 0.03 -11.44
N VAL A 155 -0.55 0.16 -10.40
CA VAL A 155 -0.78 1.10 -9.30
C VAL A 155 0.00 2.38 -9.61
N ALA A 156 -0.70 3.48 -9.88
CA ALA A 156 -0.14 4.81 -10.04
C ALA A 156 0.06 5.43 -8.65
N ASP A 157 1.30 5.38 -8.16
CA ASP A 157 1.65 5.73 -6.78
C ASP A 157 2.20 7.16 -6.73
N GLY A 158 1.33 8.11 -6.36
CA GLY A 158 1.68 9.53 -6.24
C GLY A 158 2.66 9.81 -5.11
N CYS A 159 3.35 10.94 -5.20
CA CYS A 159 4.38 11.34 -4.24
C CYS A 159 3.87 11.55 -2.80
N GLU A 160 2.56 11.60 -2.57
CA GLU A 160 1.91 11.64 -1.26
C GLU A 160 2.01 10.31 -0.50
N CYS A 161 2.39 9.23 -1.19
CA CYS A 161 2.50 7.89 -0.60
C CYS A 161 3.59 7.80 0.47
N ALA A 162 3.46 6.78 1.32
CA ALA A 162 4.46 6.39 2.30
C ALA A 162 5.59 5.57 1.67
N GLY A 163 6.77 5.60 2.26
CA GLY A 163 7.93 4.83 1.81
C GLY A 163 8.48 5.36 0.49
N HIS A 164 8.89 4.47 -0.40
CA HIS A 164 9.59 4.83 -1.64
C HIS A 164 8.65 5.44 -2.68
N SER A 165 8.53 6.76 -2.66
CA SER A 165 7.65 7.56 -3.53
C SER A 165 8.26 7.90 -4.89
N GLY A 166 9.47 7.40 -5.19
CA GLY A 166 10.21 7.78 -6.41
C GLY A 166 10.89 9.15 -6.30
N GLU A 167 11.54 9.56 -7.39
CA GLU A 167 12.41 10.75 -7.42
C GLU A 167 11.77 11.97 -8.11
N THR A 168 10.47 11.91 -8.48
CA THR A 168 9.88 12.88 -9.41
C THR A 168 8.82 13.79 -8.80
N ASP A 169 8.45 13.65 -7.54
CA ASP A 169 7.45 14.49 -6.85
C ASP A 169 6.11 14.70 -7.60
N ILE A 170 5.69 13.69 -8.38
CA ILE A 170 4.42 13.77 -9.12
C ILE A 170 3.29 13.33 -8.18
N GLY A 171 2.35 14.23 -7.90
CA GLY A 171 1.17 13.92 -7.09
C GLY A 171 0.17 13.02 -7.80
N SER A 172 -0.61 12.27 -7.03
CA SER A 172 -1.63 11.34 -7.52
C SER A 172 -2.67 12.01 -8.43
N ILE A 173 -3.01 13.28 -8.17
CA ILE A 173 -3.95 14.10 -8.97
C ILE A 173 -3.46 14.34 -10.41
N VAL A 174 -2.15 14.28 -10.66
CA VAL A 174 -1.55 14.41 -11.99
C VAL A 174 -1.18 13.05 -12.57
N LEU A 175 -0.59 12.17 -11.76
CA LEU A 175 -0.08 10.88 -12.22
C LEU A 175 -1.22 9.97 -12.70
N THR A 176 -2.33 9.91 -11.96
CA THR A 176 -3.47 9.04 -12.29
C THR A 176 -4.06 9.35 -13.67
N PRO A 177 -4.55 10.56 -13.98
CA PRO A 177 -5.13 10.84 -15.29
C PRO A 177 -4.11 10.69 -16.41
N ARG A 178 -2.84 11.01 -16.19
CA ARG A 178 -1.78 10.79 -17.19
C ARG A 178 -1.57 9.30 -17.48
N CYS A 179 -1.65 8.43 -16.46
CA CYS A 179 -1.64 6.98 -16.69
C CYS A 179 -2.88 6.51 -17.46
N VAL A 180 -4.07 7.05 -17.13
CA VAL A 180 -5.33 6.72 -17.83
C VAL A 180 -5.28 7.11 -19.33
N GLU A 181 -4.65 8.22 -19.67
CA GLU A 181 -4.48 8.64 -21.08
C GLU A 181 -3.55 7.73 -21.87
N GLU A 182 -2.54 7.15 -21.24
CA GLU A 182 -1.43 6.46 -21.94
C GLU A 182 -1.52 4.94 -21.91
N LEU A 183 -2.23 4.36 -20.92
CA LEU A 183 -2.29 2.90 -20.73
C LEU A 183 -3.64 2.33 -21.16
N SER A 184 -3.61 1.07 -21.58
CA SER A 184 -4.82 0.31 -21.94
C SER A 184 -5.21 -0.75 -20.89
N ILE A 185 -4.48 -0.82 -19.78
CA ILE A 185 -4.74 -1.74 -18.66
C ILE A 185 -5.31 -0.96 -17.46
N PRO A 186 -6.07 -1.62 -16.55
CA PRO A 186 -6.67 -0.97 -15.40
C PRO A 186 -5.66 -0.27 -14.49
N ILE A 187 -6.07 0.87 -13.92
CA ILE A 187 -5.22 1.73 -13.10
C ILE A 187 -5.81 1.89 -11.71
N ILE A 188 -4.98 1.67 -10.70
CA ILE A 188 -5.29 1.85 -9.30
C ILE A 188 -4.53 3.08 -8.80
N THR A 189 -5.21 4.05 -8.19
CA THR A 189 -4.56 5.24 -7.61
C THR A 189 -4.05 4.96 -6.21
N ALA A 190 -2.79 5.29 -5.96
CA ALA A 190 -2.17 5.29 -4.64
C ALA A 190 -1.57 6.66 -4.31
N GLY A 191 -1.32 6.89 -3.01
CA GLY A 191 -0.81 8.18 -2.52
C GLY A 191 -1.93 9.13 -2.11
N GLY A 192 -1.93 9.53 -0.85
CA GLY A 192 -2.84 10.52 -0.30
C GLY A 192 -4.27 10.06 -0.01
N ILE A 193 -4.65 8.81 -0.27
CA ILE A 193 -6.01 8.31 -0.11
C ILE A 193 -6.27 7.86 1.34
N ALA A 194 -7.26 8.47 2.01
CA ALA A 194 -7.66 8.17 3.38
C ALA A 194 -9.17 7.86 3.54
N ASN A 195 -10.02 8.35 2.64
CA ASN A 195 -11.47 8.31 2.79
C ASN A 195 -12.20 8.15 1.44
N GLY A 196 -13.52 8.00 1.50
CA GLY A 196 -14.35 7.78 0.31
C GLY A 196 -14.47 8.99 -0.62
N LYS A 197 -14.28 10.21 -0.13
CA LYS A 197 -14.26 11.42 -0.99
C LYS A 197 -13.07 11.41 -1.94
N GLN A 198 -11.90 11.01 -1.43
CA GLN A 198 -10.70 10.87 -2.25
C GLN A 198 -10.81 9.67 -3.20
N MET A 199 -11.45 8.56 -2.76
CA MET A 199 -11.78 7.45 -3.64
C MET A 199 -12.68 7.90 -4.79
N ALA A 200 -13.75 8.66 -4.53
CA ALA A 200 -14.61 9.22 -5.56
C ALA A 200 -13.81 10.09 -6.56
N ALA A 201 -12.93 10.95 -6.06
CA ALA A 201 -12.06 11.77 -6.91
C ALA A 201 -11.14 10.90 -7.80
N ALA A 202 -10.56 9.83 -7.26
CA ALA A 202 -9.73 8.89 -8.02
C ALA A 202 -10.52 8.21 -9.15
N LEU A 203 -11.74 7.74 -8.85
CA LEU A 203 -12.62 7.13 -9.86
C LEU A 203 -13.02 8.15 -10.94
N MET A 204 -13.29 9.41 -10.57
CA MET A 204 -13.60 10.49 -11.51
C MET A 204 -12.40 10.85 -12.41
N MET A 205 -11.17 10.64 -11.95
CA MET A 205 -9.96 10.78 -12.77
C MET A 205 -9.73 9.59 -13.72
N GLY A 206 -10.61 8.58 -13.69
CA GLY A 206 -10.53 7.39 -14.55
C GLY A 206 -9.81 6.20 -13.93
N ALA A 207 -9.49 6.23 -12.63
CA ALA A 207 -8.95 5.05 -11.96
C ALA A 207 -10.02 3.97 -11.78
N ASP A 208 -9.60 2.70 -11.76
CA ASP A 208 -10.44 1.52 -11.51
C ASP A 208 -10.46 1.11 -10.04
N GLY A 209 -9.68 1.75 -9.18
CA GLY A 209 -9.61 1.48 -7.75
C GLY A 209 -8.62 2.36 -7.02
N VAL A 210 -8.53 2.16 -5.70
CA VAL A 210 -7.64 2.88 -4.80
C VAL A 210 -6.79 1.93 -3.94
N TYR A 211 -5.59 2.38 -3.60
CA TYR A 211 -4.60 1.62 -2.84
C TYR A 211 -4.22 2.38 -1.57
N LEU A 212 -4.42 1.76 -0.42
CA LEU A 212 -4.30 2.38 0.90
C LEU A 212 -3.09 1.83 1.66
N GLY A 213 -2.22 2.71 2.12
CA GLY A 213 -1.14 2.40 3.07
C GLY A 213 -1.49 2.90 4.47
N THR A 214 -1.28 4.18 4.72
CA THR A 214 -1.41 4.83 6.03
C THR A 214 -2.79 4.62 6.68
N ARG A 215 -3.89 4.66 5.90
CA ARG A 215 -5.23 4.36 6.45
C ARG A 215 -5.32 2.94 7.00
N MET A 216 -4.68 1.98 6.36
CA MET A 216 -4.69 0.58 6.80
C MET A 216 -3.75 0.33 7.98
N LEU A 217 -2.64 1.07 8.11
CA LEU A 217 -1.80 1.06 9.30
C LEU A 217 -2.59 1.44 10.56
N LEU A 218 -3.51 2.41 10.44
CA LEU A 218 -4.33 2.90 11.55
C LEU A 218 -5.67 2.14 11.68
N THR A 219 -5.59 0.79 11.63
CA THR A 219 -6.74 -0.11 11.86
C THR A 219 -6.50 -1.01 13.06
N LYS A 220 -7.61 -1.51 13.64
CA LYS A 220 -7.57 -2.42 14.80
C LYS A 220 -6.85 -3.73 14.48
N GLU A 221 -7.04 -4.25 13.27
CA GLU A 221 -6.45 -5.51 12.79
C GLU A 221 -4.98 -5.39 12.38
N CYS A 222 -4.46 -4.17 12.24
CA CYS A 222 -3.03 -3.97 12.03
C CYS A 222 -2.25 -4.44 13.27
N PRO A 223 -1.26 -5.35 13.13
CA PRO A 223 -0.59 -6.00 14.28
C PRO A 223 0.38 -5.08 15.05
N VAL A 224 0.59 -3.86 14.56
CA VAL A 224 1.40 -2.85 15.24
C VAL A 224 0.77 -2.47 16.58
N LEU A 225 1.58 -2.25 17.61
CA LEU A 225 1.13 -1.85 18.96
C LEU A 225 0.10 -0.71 18.91
N ASP A 226 -0.98 -0.84 19.68
CA ASP A 226 -2.05 0.17 19.72
C ASP A 226 -1.52 1.55 20.07
N LYS A 227 -0.59 1.66 21.03
CA LYS A 227 0.01 2.94 21.40
C LYS A 227 0.74 3.66 20.25
N VAL A 228 1.27 2.92 19.25
CA VAL A 228 1.86 3.52 18.04
C VAL A 228 0.76 4.07 17.14
N LYS A 229 -0.30 3.29 16.95
CA LYS A 229 -1.47 3.68 16.13
C LYS A 229 -2.19 4.88 16.73
N ASP A 230 -2.45 4.85 18.02
CA ASP A 230 -3.11 5.94 18.77
C ASP A 230 -2.27 7.20 18.72
N TYR A 231 -0.96 7.09 18.99
CA TYR A 231 -0.05 8.23 18.89
C TYR A 231 -0.09 8.89 17.50
N LEU A 232 -0.02 8.10 16.42
CA LEU A 232 -0.08 8.61 15.06
C LEU A 232 -1.44 9.23 14.72
N ALA A 233 -2.54 8.63 15.18
CA ALA A 233 -3.89 9.15 14.95
C ALA A 233 -4.14 10.50 15.69
N GLU A 234 -3.51 10.69 16.84
CA GLU A 234 -3.66 11.90 17.66
C GLU A 234 -2.72 13.04 17.26
N ASN A 235 -1.51 12.73 16.77
CA ASN A 235 -0.44 13.71 16.58
C ASN A 235 -0.08 13.96 15.11
N ALA A 236 -0.60 13.18 14.14
CA ALA A 236 -0.31 13.40 12.74
C ALA A 236 -1.23 14.45 12.13
N ASP A 237 -0.63 15.39 11.40
CA ASP A 237 -1.30 16.36 10.54
C ASP A 237 -0.75 16.28 9.10
N GLU A 238 -1.18 17.14 8.19
CA GLU A 238 -0.73 17.20 6.79
C GLU A 238 0.76 17.54 6.65
N THR A 239 1.39 18.04 7.70
CA THR A 239 2.82 18.43 7.73
C THR A 239 3.71 17.39 8.41
N CYS A 240 3.13 16.33 8.97
CA CYS A 240 3.82 15.35 9.81
C CYS A 240 4.80 14.44 9.07
N THR A 241 4.95 14.57 7.75
CA THR A 241 5.85 13.74 6.95
C THR A 241 6.99 14.53 6.33
N SER A 242 8.10 13.85 6.04
CA SER A 242 9.22 14.40 5.30
C SER A 242 9.80 13.35 4.36
N TYR A 243 10.50 13.80 3.33
CA TYR A 243 11.38 12.94 2.55
C TYR A 243 12.74 12.81 3.24
N LEU A 244 13.33 11.63 3.14
CA LEU A 244 14.68 11.29 3.54
C LEU A 244 15.33 10.47 2.42
N LEU A 245 16.64 10.36 2.41
CA LEU A 245 17.45 9.57 1.46
C LEU A 245 17.43 10.06 0.00
N ARG A 246 17.05 11.33 -0.22
CA ARG A 246 17.07 11.93 -1.56
C ARG A 246 18.48 12.05 -2.13
N ALA A 247 19.45 12.44 -1.31
CA ALA A 247 20.85 12.53 -1.70
C ALA A 247 21.40 11.20 -2.22
N PHE A 248 20.83 10.09 -1.77
CA PHE A 248 21.23 8.73 -2.13
C PHE A 248 20.36 8.11 -3.23
N ARG A 249 19.47 8.88 -3.87
CA ARG A 249 18.50 8.41 -4.88
C ARG A 249 17.67 7.22 -4.41
N ASN A 250 17.29 7.27 -3.16
CA ASN A 250 16.46 6.28 -2.48
C ASN A 250 15.34 6.99 -1.70
N THR A 251 14.75 8.01 -2.32
CA THR A 251 13.77 8.89 -1.71
C THR A 251 12.66 8.11 -1.04
N THR A 252 12.49 8.36 0.25
CA THR A 252 11.44 7.71 1.05
C THR A 252 10.69 8.73 1.89
N ARG A 253 9.35 8.62 1.95
CA ARG A 253 8.50 9.47 2.78
C ARG A 253 8.25 8.80 4.12
N LEU A 254 8.55 9.51 5.19
CA LEU A 254 8.53 9.02 6.56
C LEU A 254 7.78 10.00 7.47
N TYR A 255 7.25 9.49 8.59
CA TYR A 255 6.80 10.33 9.70
C TYR A 255 7.99 11.12 10.26
N LYS A 256 7.79 12.41 10.55
CA LYS A 256 8.83 13.34 11.05
C LYS A 256 9.15 13.13 12.53
N SER A 257 9.51 11.93 12.94
CA SER A 257 10.04 11.64 14.27
C SER A 257 11.34 12.41 14.54
N ASN A 258 11.80 12.41 15.78
CA ASN A 258 13.10 13.00 16.14
C ASN A 258 14.25 12.30 15.41
N VAL A 259 14.15 10.98 15.23
CA VAL A 259 15.11 10.18 14.44
C VAL A 259 15.18 10.66 12.99
N VAL A 260 14.03 10.89 12.36
CA VAL A 260 13.97 11.37 10.97
C VAL A 260 14.46 12.80 10.86
N LYS A 261 14.14 13.68 11.82
CA LYS A 261 14.64 15.05 11.84
C LYS A 261 16.18 15.09 11.93
N GLU A 262 16.76 14.30 12.83
CA GLU A 262 18.22 14.20 12.98
C GLU A 262 18.89 13.66 11.70
N ALA A 263 18.36 12.58 11.14
CA ALA A 263 18.89 11.99 9.90
C ALA A 263 18.79 12.99 8.73
N LEU A 264 17.71 13.77 8.63
CA LEU A 264 17.53 14.78 7.60
C LEU A 264 18.54 15.94 7.72
N GLU A 265 18.86 16.38 8.93
CA GLU A 265 19.91 17.40 9.15
C GLU A 265 21.30 16.88 8.75
N LYS A 266 21.62 15.61 9.04
CA LYS A 266 22.84 14.97 8.57
C LYS A 266 22.89 14.89 7.03
N GLU A 267 21.80 14.48 6.40
CA GLU A 267 21.70 14.40 4.94
C GLU A 267 21.89 15.79 4.28
N LYS A 268 21.25 16.84 4.81
CA LYS A 268 21.44 18.21 4.33
C LYS A 268 22.89 18.71 4.49
N ALA A 269 23.59 18.25 5.54
CA ALA A 269 25.00 18.57 5.76
C ALA A 269 25.97 17.77 4.85
N GLY A 270 25.45 16.87 4.02
CA GLY A 270 26.26 16.09 3.08
C GLY A 270 26.92 14.87 3.70
N CYS A 271 26.25 14.17 4.61
CA CYS A 271 26.75 12.94 5.21
C CYS A 271 26.86 11.77 4.22
N GLU A 272 27.64 10.76 4.56
CA GLU A 272 27.64 9.48 3.88
C GLU A 272 26.45 8.63 4.35
N PHE A 273 25.99 7.67 3.52
CA PHE A 273 24.87 6.78 3.90
C PHE A 273 25.15 6.03 5.22
N ALA A 274 26.40 5.65 5.46
CA ALA A 274 26.82 4.95 6.69
C ALA A 274 26.49 5.73 7.97
N ASP A 275 26.46 7.08 7.92
CA ASP A 275 26.21 7.95 9.08
C ASP A 275 24.76 7.95 9.55
N ILE A 276 23.85 7.48 8.69
CA ILE A 276 22.40 7.40 8.98
C ILE A 276 21.82 6.00 8.81
N ALA A 277 22.64 5.03 8.36
CA ALA A 277 22.17 3.68 8.02
C ALA A 277 21.46 2.97 9.18
N GLU A 278 21.99 3.09 10.41
CA GLU A 278 21.37 2.49 11.60
C GLU A 278 20.00 3.13 11.91
N ALA A 279 19.91 4.45 11.82
CA ALA A 279 18.67 5.18 12.09
C ALA A 279 17.54 4.78 11.14
N VAL A 280 17.86 4.51 9.86
CA VAL A 280 16.87 4.15 8.82
C VAL A 280 16.68 2.64 8.64
N ALA A 281 17.37 1.82 9.42
CA ALA A 281 17.28 0.36 9.31
C ALA A 281 15.89 -0.16 9.73
N GLY A 282 15.32 -1.03 8.92
CA GLY A 282 13.98 -1.61 9.19
C GLY A 282 13.88 -2.39 10.51
N VAL A 283 15.02 -2.87 11.05
CA VAL A 283 15.05 -3.56 12.35
C VAL A 283 14.71 -2.62 13.51
N THR A 284 15.07 -1.35 13.44
CA THR A 284 14.71 -0.35 14.46
C THR A 284 13.23 -0.02 14.41
N ALA A 285 12.65 0.08 13.21
CA ALA A 285 11.22 0.21 13.01
C ALA A 285 10.44 -0.98 13.61
N LYS A 286 10.93 -2.21 13.43
CA LYS A 286 10.32 -3.41 14.01
C LYS A 286 10.25 -3.35 15.54
N LYS A 287 11.32 -2.91 16.21
CA LYS A 287 11.31 -2.72 17.67
C LYS A 287 10.24 -1.73 18.11
N MET A 288 10.12 -0.60 17.42
CA MET A 288 9.09 0.38 17.70
C MET A 288 7.68 -0.21 17.50
N PHE A 289 7.44 -0.92 16.41
CA PHE A 289 6.14 -1.48 16.09
C PHE A 289 5.67 -2.54 17.08
N TYR A 290 6.57 -3.35 17.64
CA TYR A 290 6.22 -4.58 18.36
C TYR A 290 6.73 -4.67 19.79
N GLU A 291 7.65 -3.80 20.22
CA GLU A 291 8.29 -3.92 21.53
C GLU A 291 8.09 -2.67 22.41
N ASN A 292 8.58 -1.51 21.97
CA ASN A 292 8.63 -0.32 22.84
C ASN A 292 7.59 0.75 22.49
N GLY A 293 7.11 0.82 21.22
CA GLY A 293 6.14 1.81 20.73
C GLY A 293 6.58 3.26 20.85
N ASP A 294 7.89 3.52 20.89
CA ASP A 294 8.44 4.88 20.93
C ASP A 294 8.53 5.44 19.50
N VAL A 295 7.47 6.13 19.07
CA VAL A 295 7.34 6.70 17.72
C VAL A 295 8.38 7.78 17.45
N GLU A 296 8.77 8.55 18.47
CA GLU A 296 9.65 9.71 18.30
C GLU A 296 11.13 9.36 18.26
N ASN A 297 11.56 8.34 19.01
CA ASN A 297 12.98 8.11 19.24
C ASN A 297 13.48 6.72 18.82
N CYS A 298 12.63 5.89 18.22
CA CYS A 298 13.00 4.53 17.85
C CYS A 298 12.60 4.19 16.41
N GLY A 299 13.55 4.35 15.49
CA GLY A 299 13.40 3.95 14.10
C GLY A 299 12.56 4.89 13.23
N VAL A 300 12.30 4.44 12.02
CA VAL A 300 11.57 5.20 11.00
C VAL A 300 10.23 4.53 10.68
N ILE A 301 9.20 5.35 10.43
CA ILE A 301 7.88 4.89 10.02
C ILE A 301 7.61 5.39 8.60
N SER A 302 7.39 4.47 7.66
CA SER A 302 6.81 4.83 6.38
C SER A 302 5.39 5.35 6.60
N TYR A 303 5.17 6.65 6.41
CA TYR A 303 3.92 7.34 6.68
C TYR A 303 3.64 8.35 5.58
N GLY A 304 2.45 8.28 4.99
CA GLY A 304 2.05 9.13 3.88
C GLY A 304 1.27 10.36 4.33
N GLN A 305 1.11 11.33 3.43
CA GLN A 305 0.37 12.57 3.70
C GLN A 305 -1.12 12.33 4.02
N ALA A 306 -1.67 11.17 3.63
CA ALA A 306 -3.00 10.74 4.05
C ALA A 306 -3.20 10.76 5.58
N GLY A 307 -2.11 10.66 6.36
CA GLY A 307 -2.13 10.73 7.83
C GLY A 307 -2.83 11.96 8.38
N GLY A 308 -2.68 13.11 7.73
CA GLY A 308 -3.37 14.34 8.12
C GLY A 308 -4.90 14.32 8.00
N LEU A 309 -5.47 13.25 7.45
CA LEU A 309 -6.92 13.03 7.32
C LEU A 309 -7.44 11.88 8.20
N ILE A 310 -6.58 11.26 8.99
CA ILE A 310 -6.90 10.05 9.77
C ILE A 310 -6.74 10.34 11.25
N HIS A 311 -7.84 10.49 11.96
CA HIS A 311 -7.87 10.91 13.37
C HIS A 311 -8.40 9.82 14.31
N SER A 312 -8.49 8.57 13.84
CA SER A 312 -8.99 7.46 14.66
C SER A 312 -8.51 6.10 14.16
N VAL A 313 -8.33 5.19 15.09
CA VAL A 313 -8.10 3.76 14.83
C VAL A 313 -9.44 3.04 14.82
N ILE A 314 -9.85 2.55 13.66
CA ILE A 314 -11.13 1.84 13.46
C ILE A 314 -10.88 0.46 12.84
N SER A 315 -11.88 -0.43 12.80
CA SER A 315 -11.72 -1.72 12.15
C SER A 315 -11.62 -1.59 10.62
N ILE A 316 -11.01 -2.59 9.97
CA ILE A 316 -10.94 -2.67 8.50
C ILE A 316 -12.36 -2.66 7.91
N GLN A 317 -13.33 -3.35 8.54
CA GLN A 317 -14.71 -3.34 8.08
C GLN A 317 -15.30 -1.91 8.12
N GLU A 318 -15.08 -1.16 9.21
CA GLU A 318 -15.51 0.24 9.32
C GLU A 318 -14.85 1.14 8.27
N VAL A 319 -13.56 0.90 7.94
CA VAL A 319 -12.87 1.61 6.84
C VAL A 319 -13.56 1.33 5.52
N MET A 320 -13.81 0.06 5.18
CA MET A 320 -14.44 -0.32 3.91
C MET A 320 -15.85 0.26 3.77
N ASP A 321 -16.67 0.14 4.82
CA ASP A 321 -18.04 0.60 4.81
C ASP A 321 -18.12 2.13 4.71
N SER A 322 -17.30 2.86 5.47
CA SER A 322 -17.26 4.32 5.42
C SER A 322 -16.74 4.84 4.07
N MET A 323 -15.69 4.24 3.54
CA MET A 323 -15.16 4.63 2.22
C MET A 323 -16.18 4.43 1.11
N MET A 324 -16.87 3.29 1.10
CA MET A 324 -17.91 3.03 0.09
C MET A 324 -19.10 4.00 0.23
N ALA A 325 -19.57 4.23 1.45
CA ALA A 325 -20.68 5.16 1.70
C ALA A 325 -20.33 6.59 1.27
N GLU A 326 -19.19 7.11 1.70
CA GLU A 326 -18.73 8.46 1.33
C GLU A 326 -18.44 8.60 -0.17
N CYS A 327 -17.91 7.54 -0.80
CA CYS A 327 -17.65 7.53 -2.24
C CYS A 327 -18.95 7.64 -3.03
N ILE A 328 -19.94 6.81 -2.70
CA ILE A 328 -21.26 6.82 -3.37
C ILE A 328 -21.95 8.18 -3.16
N GLU A 329 -21.92 8.73 -1.94
CA GLU A 329 -22.47 10.05 -1.64
C GLU A 329 -21.80 11.14 -2.48
N SER A 330 -20.44 11.09 -2.56
CA SER A 330 -19.67 12.09 -3.31
C SER A 330 -19.93 12.04 -4.82
N LEU A 331 -20.03 10.83 -5.39
CA LEU A 331 -20.37 10.64 -6.81
C LEU A 331 -21.80 11.11 -7.13
N GLY A 332 -22.75 10.93 -6.20
CA GLY A 332 -24.12 11.40 -6.37
C GLY A 332 -24.35 12.89 -6.10
N ARG A 333 -23.36 13.62 -5.61
CA ARG A 333 -23.50 15.04 -5.23
C ARG A 333 -23.86 15.96 -6.41
N PHE A 334 -23.52 15.58 -7.62
CA PHE A 334 -23.75 16.36 -8.83
C PHE A 334 -24.82 15.74 -9.74
N ASP A 335 -25.48 14.66 -9.29
CA ASP A 335 -26.69 14.15 -9.95
C ASP A 335 -27.82 15.13 -9.66
N ALA A 336 -28.01 16.11 -10.57
CA ALA A 336 -29.06 17.13 -10.50
C ALA A 336 -30.29 16.70 -11.32
#